data_60bc7549ec5d8e9ba0022dd25e2cce79
#
_entry.id   60bc7549ec5d8e9ba0022dd25e2cce79
#
_cell.length_a   1.000
_cell.length_b   1.000
_cell.length_c   1.000
_cell.angle_alpha   90.00
_cell.angle_beta   90.00
_cell.angle_gamma   90.00
#
_symmetry.space_group_name_H-M   'P 1'
#
loop_
_entity.id
_entity.type
_entity.pdbx_description
1 polymer ?
#
loop_
_entity_poly.entity_id
_entity_poly.type
_entity_poly.pdbx_seq_one_letter_code
_entity_poly.pdbx_strand_id
1 'polypeptide(L)'
;QTVMLRHSHRFSGPIGELALAVNAGKPDLARACFAGDSGGQLAWSVPAQQEDVLRLALRGRADAPGGYQPYLALVHAGEAAYAQHDDWVRAVLHAFESFRILCAVREGEWGVAGLNTAIELRLEKDGLIRRSEWYVGRPVMVTRNDYGTGVFNGDIGLTLRDPARP
;
A
#
# COMPACT_ATOMS: atom_id res chain seq x y z
N GLN A 1 0.85 22.16 -28.60
CA GLN A 1 0.51 20.81 -29.12
C GLN A 1 0.35 19.85 -27.92
N THR A 2 -0.84 19.31 -27.73
CA THR A 2 -1.09 18.35 -26.64
C THR A 2 -0.92 16.94 -27.20
N VAL A 3 -0.03 16.16 -26.62
CA VAL A 3 0.19 14.75 -26.99
C VAL A 3 -0.46 13.88 -25.91
N MET A 4 -1.38 13.01 -26.31
CA MET A 4 -2.01 12.03 -25.42
C MET A 4 -1.19 10.74 -25.44
N LEU A 5 -0.63 10.38 -24.29
CA LEU A 5 0.05 9.09 -24.11
C LEU A 5 -0.99 7.98 -24.01
N ARG A 6 -0.97 7.04 -24.98
CA ARG A 6 -1.97 5.95 -25.09
C ARG A 6 -1.46 4.59 -24.63
N HIS A 7 -0.16 4.46 -24.40
CA HIS A 7 0.45 3.20 -23.97
C HIS A 7 0.84 3.28 -22.49
N SER A 8 0.33 2.36 -21.69
CA SER A 8 0.79 2.14 -20.33
C SER A 8 1.92 1.10 -20.35
N HIS A 9 3.09 1.47 -19.81
CA HIS A 9 4.20 0.53 -19.59
C HIS A 9 4.13 -0.13 -18.20
N ARG A 10 3.22 0.32 -17.33
CA ARG A 10 3.09 -0.17 -15.95
C ARG A 10 2.10 -1.32 -15.80
N PHE A 11 1.05 -1.34 -16.63
CA PHE A 11 -0.06 -2.27 -16.49
C PHE A 11 -0.38 -2.92 -17.82
N SER A 12 -0.43 -4.24 -17.81
CA SER A 12 -0.88 -5.10 -18.92
C SER A 12 -1.92 -6.10 -18.38
N GLY A 13 -2.49 -6.91 -19.27
CA GLY A 13 -3.49 -7.91 -18.89
C GLY A 13 -4.76 -7.31 -18.32
N PRO A 14 -5.48 -8.01 -17.42
CA PRO A 14 -6.79 -7.60 -16.89
C PRO A 14 -6.81 -6.19 -16.26
N ILE A 15 -5.74 -5.81 -15.55
CA ILE A 15 -5.62 -4.46 -14.97
C ILE A 15 -5.54 -3.39 -16.05
N GLY A 16 -4.76 -3.64 -17.11
CA GLY A 16 -4.64 -2.73 -18.25
C GLY A 16 -5.96 -2.59 -19.00
N GLU A 17 -6.65 -3.69 -19.24
CA GLU A 17 -7.97 -3.72 -19.91
C GLU A 17 -9.02 -2.95 -19.09
N LEU A 18 -9.07 -3.16 -17.78
CA LEU A 18 -9.93 -2.41 -16.88
C LEU A 18 -9.64 -0.90 -16.95
N ALA A 19 -8.36 -0.51 -16.91
CA ALA A 19 -7.96 0.89 -17.00
C ALA A 19 -8.39 1.54 -18.31
N LEU A 20 -8.25 0.82 -19.45
CA LEU A 20 -8.71 1.29 -20.75
C LEU A 20 -10.23 1.43 -20.81
N ALA A 21 -10.97 0.48 -20.26
CA ALA A 21 -12.44 0.52 -20.23
C ALA A 21 -12.95 1.70 -19.39
N VAL A 22 -12.35 1.94 -18.23
CA VAL A 22 -12.66 3.08 -17.35
C VAL A 22 -12.35 4.40 -18.04
N ASN A 23 -11.17 4.56 -18.63
CA ASN A 23 -10.78 5.77 -19.35
C ASN A 23 -11.64 6.07 -20.57
N ALA A 24 -12.16 5.02 -21.21
CA ALA A 24 -13.10 5.14 -22.34
C ALA A 24 -14.56 5.41 -21.92
N GLY A 25 -14.85 5.46 -20.61
CA GLY A 25 -16.20 5.66 -20.09
C GLY A 25 -17.15 4.48 -20.41
N LYS A 26 -16.63 3.25 -20.48
CA LYS A 26 -17.40 2.04 -20.85
C LYS A 26 -17.64 1.16 -19.62
N PRO A 27 -18.68 1.46 -18.80
CA PRO A 27 -18.90 0.76 -17.53
C PRO A 27 -19.16 -0.74 -17.67
N ASP A 28 -19.84 -1.15 -18.74
CA ASP A 28 -20.15 -2.56 -18.97
C ASP A 28 -18.89 -3.37 -19.32
N LEU A 29 -17.99 -2.80 -20.11
CA LEU A 29 -16.68 -3.42 -20.35
C LEU A 29 -15.83 -3.46 -19.09
N ALA A 30 -15.84 -2.41 -18.28
CA ALA A 30 -15.12 -2.40 -17.01
C ALA A 30 -15.62 -3.50 -16.06
N ARG A 31 -16.95 -3.71 -15.99
CA ARG A 31 -17.53 -4.83 -15.20
C ARG A 31 -17.17 -6.19 -15.78
N ALA A 32 -17.16 -6.33 -17.11
CA ALA A 32 -16.80 -7.57 -17.77
C ALA A 32 -15.36 -8.01 -17.49
N CYS A 33 -14.41 -7.06 -17.26
CA CYS A 33 -13.04 -7.37 -16.88
C CYS A 33 -12.97 -8.20 -15.59
N PHE A 34 -13.83 -7.91 -14.60
CA PHE A 34 -13.86 -8.68 -13.35
C PHE A 34 -14.41 -10.09 -13.55
N ALA A 35 -15.39 -10.27 -14.41
CA ALA A 35 -15.97 -11.59 -14.72
C ALA A 35 -15.03 -12.46 -15.55
N GLY A 36 -14.20 -11.84 -16.39
CA GLY A 36 -13.27 -12.53 -17.29
C GLY A 36 -11.89 -12.82 -16.67
N ASP A 37 -11.60 -12.29 -15.49
CA ASP A 37 -10.30 -12.47 -14.84
C ASP A 37 -10.19 -13.83 -14.13
N SER A 38 -9.80 -14.84 -14.88
CA SER A 38 -9.51 -16.18 -14.37
C SER A 38 -8.23 -16.24 -13.51
N GLY A 39 -7.37 -15.24 -13.62
CA GLY A 39 -6.10 -15.16 -12.87
C GLY A 39 -6.22 -14.54 -11.48
N GLY A 40 -7.40 -14.04 -11.08
CA GLY A 40 -7.65 -13.42 -9.78
C GLY A 40 -6.91 -12.10 -9.56
N GLN A 41 -6.48 -11.42 -10.63
CA GLN A 41 -5.80 -10.13 -10.54
C GLN A 41 -6.76 -8.99 -10.15
N LEU A 42 -8.03 -9.11 -10.49
CA LEU A 42 -9.08 -8.16 -10.21
C LEU A 42 -10.10 -8.75 -9.21
N ALA A 43 -10.51 -7.94 -8.25
CA ALA A 43 -11.59 -8.29 -7.36
C ALA A 43 -12.53 -7.08 -7.17
N TRP A 44 -13.83 -7.33 -7.18
CA TRP A 44 -14.85 -6.32 -6.92
C TRP A 44 -15.61 -6.69 -5.65
N SER A 45 -15.62 -5.81 -4.67
CA SER A 45 -16.38 -5.96 -3.43
C SER A 45 -17.46 -4.90 -3.32
N VAL A 46 -18.73 -5.33 -3.31
CA VAL A 46 -19.90 -4.44 -3.15
C VAL A 46 -20.95 -5.16 -2.29
N PRO A 47 -21.50 -4.52 -1.25
CA PRO A 47 -21.04 -3.28 -0.64
C PRO A 47 -19.76 -3.52 0.16
N ALA A 48 -18.80 -2.61 0.04
CA ALA A 48 -17.61 -2.64 0.87
C ALA A 48 -17.97 -2.08 2.26
N GLN A 49 -17.70 -2.86 3.29
CA GLN A 49 -17.75 -2.39 4.68
C GLN A 49 -16.34 -1.93 5.08
N GLN A 50 -16.22 -0.92 5.93
CA GLN A 50 -14.91 -0.46 6.40
C GLN A 50 -14.10 -1.58 7.04
N GLU A 51 -14.75 -2.48 7.81
CA GLU A 51 -14.11 -3.65 8.41
C GLU A 51 -13.49 -4.60 7.36
N ASP A 52 -14.11 -4.75 6.19
CA ASP A 52 -13.54 -5.57 5.11
C ASP A 52 -12.27 -4.94 4.53
N VAL A 53 -12.25 -3.60 4.40
CA VAL A 53 -11.06 -2.86 3.97
C VAL A 53 -9.95 -2.95 5.03
N LEU A 54 -10.30 -2.84 6.32
CA LEU A 54 -9.33 -3.00 7.40
C LEU A 54 -8.72 -4.40 7.43
N ARG A 55 -9.55 -5.44 7.24
CA ARG A 55 -9.07 -6.84 7.13
C ARG A 55 -8.12 -7.00 5.93
N LEU A 56 -8.49 -6.43 4.78
CA LEU A 56 -7.66 -6.43 3.58
C LEU A 56 -6.34 -5.66 3.81
N ALA A 57 -6.40 -4.52 4.50
CA ALA A 57 -5.23 -3.74 4.85
C ALA A 57 -4.23 -4.50 5.72
N LEU A 58 -4.71 -5.31 6.65
CA LEU A 58 -3.84 -6.08 7.53
C LEU A 58 -3.26 -7.32 6.87
N ARG A 59 -4.11 -8.08 6.17
CA ARG A 59 -3.79 -9.46 5.72
C ARG A 59 -3.64 -9.61 4.21
N GLY A 60 -4.03 -8.59 3.43
CA GLY A 60 -4.13 -8.72 1.99
C GLY A 60 -5.29 -9.64 1.59
N ARG A 61 -5.26 -10.10 0.36
CA ARG A 61 -6.20 -11.09 -0.20
C ARG A 61 -5.73 -12.50 0.17
N ALA A 62 -6.66 -13.43 0.24
CA ALA A 62 -6.36 -14.84 0.59
C ALA A 62 -5.43 -15.53 -0.43
N ASP A 63 -5.48 -15.10 -1.69
CA ASP A 63 -4.73 -15.63 -2.83
C ASP A 63 -3.50 -14.78 -3.22
N ALA A 64 -3.27 -13.66 -2.54
CA ALA A 64 -2.14 -12.78 -2.80
C ALA A 64 -1.50 -12.33 -1.49
N PRO A 65 -0.17 -12.42 -1.38
CA PRO A 65 0.54 -11.89 -0.21
C PRO A 65 0.27 -10.41 -0.10
N GLY A 66 0.13 -9.91 1.11
CA GLY A 66 -0.07 -8.49 1.26
C GLY A 66 -0.55 -8.08 2.62
N GLY A 67 -1.04 -6.85 2.65
CA GLY A 67 -1.41 -6.17 3.87
C GLY A 67 -0.20 -5.66 4.63
N TYR A 68 -0.48 -5.09 5.79
CA TYR A 68 0.56 -4.45 6.60
C TYR A 68 1.16 -5.37 7.68
N GLN A 69 0.54 -6.51 7.97
CA GLN A 69 1.08 -7.47 8.95
C GLN A 69 2.45 -8.02 8.56
N PRO A 70 2.73 -8.42 7.30
CA PRO A 70 4.02 -9.00 6.93
C PRO A 70 5.20 -8.07 7.20
N TYR A 71 5.14 -6.80 6.79
CA TYR A 71 6.25 -5.89 7.06
C TYR A 71 6.38 -5.54 8.55
N LEU A 72 5.26 -5.39 9.28
CA LEU A 72 5.31 -5.17 10.72
C LEU A 72 5.90 -6.36 11.47
N ALA A 73 5.63 -7.59 11.03
CA ALA A 73 6.25 -8.78 11.59
C ALA A 73 7.79 -8.75 11.40
N LEU A 74 8.28 -8.34 10.23
CA LEU A 74 9.71 -8.15 10.00
C LEU A 74 10.32 -7.04 10.86
N VAL A 75 9.59 -5.94 11.03
CA VAL A 75 9.99 -4.84 11.92
C VAL A 75 10.12 -5.33 13.37
N HIS A 76 9.16 -6.12 13.86
CA HIS A 76 9.17 -6.65 15.22
C HIS A 76 10.23 -7.73 15.44
N ALA A 77 10.48 -8.58 14.44
CA ALA A 77 11.54 -9.59 14.51
C ALA A 77 12.92 -8.96 14.57
N GLY A 78 13.07 -7.74 14.03
CA GLY A 78 14.33 -7.03 14.00
C GLY A 78 15.33 -7.64 13.03
N GLU A 79 16.57 -7.18 13.11
CA GLU A 79 17.64 -7.52 12.15
C GLU A 79 18.39 -8.81 12.48
N ALA A 80 18.13 -9.45 13.63
CA ALA A 80 18.94 -10.58 14.13
C ALA A 80 19.03 -11.80 13.17
N ALA A 81 18.07 -11.93 12.25
CA ALA A 81 18.07 -13.01 11.24
C ALA A 81 18.82 -12.64 9.94
N TYR A 82 19.37 -11.44 9.84
CA TYR A 82 20.01 -10.90 8.63
C TYR A 82 21.50 -10.70 8.84
N ALA A 83 22.30 -10.89 7.78
CA ALA A 83 23.75 -10.72 7.85
C ALA A 83 24.15 -9.24 7.99
N GLN A 84 23.36 -8.34 7.41
CA GLN A 84 23.59 -6.91 7.46
C GLN A 84 22.28 -6.17 7.76
N HIS A 85 22.38 -5.03 8.45
CA HIS A 85 21.25 -4.14 8.74
C HIS A 85 20.48 -3.74 7.45
N ASP A 86 21.21 -3.41 6.40
CA ASP A 86 20.62 -3.03 5.11
C ASP A 86 19.79 -4.13 4.46
N ASP A 87 20.13 -5.40 4.66
CA ASP A 87 19.35 -6.52 4.11
C ASP A 87 18.00 -6.64 4.82
N TRP A 88 18.00 -6.44 6.14
CA TRP A 88 16.75 -6.35 6.90
C TRP A 88 15.89 -5.16 6.45
N VAL A 89 16.48 -3.96 6.32
CA VAL A 89 15.77 -2.76 5.84
C VAL A 89 15.14 -3.00 4.47
N ARG A 90 15.90 -3.60 3.54
CA ARG A 90 15.36 -3.95 2.20
C ARG A 90 14.22 -4.94 2.28
N ALA A 91 14.31 -5.96 3.13
CA ALA A 91 13.23 -6.93 3.32
C ALA A 91 11.96 -6.28 3.87
N VAL A 92 12.08 -5.40 4.86
CA VAL A 92 10.97 -4.62 5.42
C VAL A 92 10.31 -3.73 4.36
N LEU A 93 11.11 -2.97 3.62
CA LEU A 93 10.62 -2.09 2.55
C LEU A 93 9.94 -2.90 1.44
N HIS A 94 10.52 -4.00 1.00
CA HIS A 94 9.93 -4.87 -0.02
C HIS A 94 8.58 -5.44 0.43
N ALA A 95 8.48 -5.90 1.69
CA ALA A 95 7.22 -6.38 2.24
C ALA A 95 6.17 -5.27 2.33
N PHE A 96 6.58 -4.05 2.69
CA PHE A 96 5.69 -2.90 2.73
C PHE A 96 5.20 -2.48 1.33
N GLU A 97 6.02 -2.59 0.30
CA GLU A 97 5.67 -2.26 -1.08
C GLU A 97 4.67 -3.24 -1.72
N SER A 98 4.49 -4.43 -1.13
CA SER A 98 3.60 -5.45 -1.68
C SER A 98 2.11 -5.07 -1.67
N PHE A 99 1.72 -4.06 -0.88
CA PHE A 99 0.32 -3.65 -0.72
C PHE A 99 0.16 -2.14 -0.60
N ARG A 100 -0.88 -1.60 -1.26
CA ARG A 100 -1.26 -0.17 -1.17
C ARG A 100 -2.77 -0.01 -1.26
N ILE A 101 -3.31 0.91 -0.47
CA ILE A 101 -4.68 1.39 -0.61
C ILE A 101 -4.63 2.73 -1.31
N LEU A 102 -5.35 2.83 -2.42
CA LEU A 102 -5.50 4.08 -3.15
C LEU A 102 -6.90 4.65 -2.87
N CYS A 103 -6.96 5.88 -2.39
CA CYS A 103 -8.21 6.57 -2.08
C CYS A 103 -8.52 7.59 -3.17
N ALA A 104 -9.79 7.67 -3.56
CA ALA A 104 -10.26 8.67 -4.53
C ALA A 104 -10.34 10.08 -3.93
N VAL A 105 -10.47 10.19 -2.59
CA VAL A 105 -10.62 11.45 -1.86
C VAL A 105 -9.65 11.50 -0.68
N ARG A 106 -9.38 12.71 -0.19
CA ARG A 106 -8.48 12.91 0.97
C ARG A 106 -9.22 12.85 2.30
N GLU A 107 -10.39 13.44 2.35
CA GLU A 107 -11.20 13.61 3.56
C GLU A 107 -12.35 12.60 3.61
N GLY A 108 -12.96 12.47 4.81
CA GLY A 108 -14.05 11.55 5.06
C GLY A 108 -13.62 10.16 5.45
N GLU A 109 -14.58 9.33 5.83
CA GLU A 109 -14.38 7.96 6.33
C GLU A 109 -13.62 7.07 5.35
N TRP A 110 -13.87 7.23 4.06
CA TRP A 110 -13.25 6.47 2.96
C TRP A 110 -12.09 7.20 2.29
N GLY A 111 -11.73 8.36 2.81
CA GLY A 111 -10.60 9.14 2.36
C GLY A 111 -9.29 8.70 3.01
N VAL A 112 -8.20 9.28 2.56
CA VAL A 112 -6.84 9.01 3.07
C VAL A 112 -6.78 9.22 4.60
N ALA A 113 -7.33 10.33 5.11
CA ALA A 113 -7.30 10.66 6.53
C ALA A 113 -8.10 9.63 7.36
N GLY A 114 -9.34 9.32 6.94
CA GLY A 114 -10.21 8.40 7.65
C GLY A 114 -9.66 6.97 7.66
N LEU A 115 -9.24 6.45 6.52
CA LEU A 115 -8.69 5.09 6.45
C LEU A 115 -7.36 4.96 7.18
N ASN A 116 -6.46 5.95 7.11
CA ASN A 116 -5.22 5.92 7.90
C ASN A 116 -5.52 5.85 9.40
N THR A 117 -6.44 6.68 9.89
CA THR A 117 -6.85 6.65 11.30
C THR A 117 -7.44 5.29 11.69
N ALA A 118 -8.35 4.74 10.88
CA ALA A 118 -8.98 3.46 11.16
C ALA A 118 -7.98 2.29 11.13
N ILE A 119 -7.04 2.29 10.20
CA ILE A 119 -5.97 1.29 10.10
C ILE A 119 -5.04 1.38 11.31
N GLU A 120 -4.58 2.59 11.69
CA GLU A 120 -3.73 2.78 12.87
C GLU A 120 -4.40 2.30 14.15
N LEU A 121 -5.67 2.64 14.36
CA LEU A 121 -6.45 2.17 15.52
C LEU A 121 -6.58 0.66 15.54
N ARG A 122 -6.77 0.04 14.39
CA ARG A 122 -6.86 -1.41 14.28
C ARG A 122 -5.51 -2.08 14.55
N LEU A 123 -4.43 -1.56 14.00
CA LEU A 123 -3.08 -2.07 14.25
C LEU A 123 -2.69 -1.96 15.73
N GLU A 124 -3.06 -0.86 16.39
CA GLU A 124 -2.86 -0.68 17.83
C GLU A 124 -3.69 -1.67 18.65
N LYS A 125 -4.98 -1.83 18.33
CA LYS A 125 -5.87 -2.81 18.97
C LYS A 125 -5.36 -4.24 18.86
N ASP A 126 -4.80 -4.58 17.70
CA ASP A 126 -4.23 -5.90 17.43
C ASP A 126 -2.80 -6.07 18.00
N GLY A 127 -2.26 -5.04 18.70
CA GLY A 127 -0.94 -5.06 19.34
C GLY A 127 0.23 -4.97 18.36
N LEU A 128 -0.02 -4.62 17.10
CA LEU A 128 0.99 -4.56 16.05
C LEU A 128 1.78 -3.27 16.03
N ILE A 129 1.26 -2.20 16.62
CA ILE A 129 1.96 -0.94 16.80
C ILE A 129 1.66 -0.36 18.19
N ARG A 130 2.55 0.52 18.66
CA ARG A 130 2.28 1.41 19.78
C ARG A 130 2.10 2.81 19.21
N ARG A 131 0.86 3.24 19.08
CA ARG A 131 0.52 4.49 18.42
C ARG A 131 1.15 5.71 19.12
N SER A 132 1.89 6.48 18.37
CA SER A 132 2.47 7.76 18.75
C SER A 132 2.70 8.58 17.47
N GLU A 133 3.15 9.82 17.59
CA GLU A 133 3.47 10.63 16.41
C GLU A 133 4.51 9.94 15.50
N TRP A 134 5.53 9.33 16.13
CA TRP A 134 6.62 8.62 15.44
C TRP A 134 6.76 7.19 15.99
N TYR A 135 5.85 6.29 15.60
CA TYR A 135 5.97 4.88 15.98
C TYR A 135 6.83 4.07 15.00
N VAL A 136 7.48 3.04 15.50
CA VAL A 136 8.31 2.15 14.67
C VAL A 136 7.42 1.40 13.66
N GLY A 137 7.82 1.44 12.39
CA GLY A 137 7.04 0.92 11.27
C GLY A 137 6.08 1.94 10.64
N ARG A 138 6.04 3.20 11.14
CA ARG A 138 5.16 4.22 10.55
C ARG A 138 5.59 4.56 9.13
N PRO A 139 4.68 4.50 8.14
CA PRO A 139 4.94 5.03 6.81
C PRO A 139 5.01 6.56 6.82
N VAL A 140 5.98 7.10 6.12
CA VAL A 140 6.16 8.54 5.92
C VAL A 140 6.33 8.85 4.46
N MET A 141 5.71 9.93 4.00
CA MET A 141 5.82 10.39 2.62
C MET A 141 6.62 11.70 2.57
N VAL A 142 7.59 11.75 1.68
CA VAL A 142 8.34 12.95 1.36
C VAL A 142 7.46 13.88 0.53
N THR A 143 7.24 15.10 1.00
CA THR A 143 6.36 16.08 0.33
C THR A 143 7.12 17.15 -0.43
N ARG A 144 8.45 17.17 -0.33
CA ARG A 144 9.35 18.09 -1.06
C ARG A 144 10.65 17.38 -1.41
N ASN A 145 11.25 17.77 -2.54
CA ASN A 145 12.56 17.27 -2.89
C ASN A 145 13.61 17.77 -1.89
N ASP A 146 14.46 16.87 -1.45
CA ASP A 146 15.67 17.17 -0.69
C ASP A 146 16.86 16.55 -1.41
N TYR A 147 17.59 17.40 -2.12
CA TYR A 147 18.78 17.00 -2.89
C TYR A 147 19.97 16.66 -1.99
N GLY A 148 19.98 17.13 -0.73
CA GLY A 148 21.04 16.85 0.23
C GLY A 148 21.00 15.42 0.75
N THR A 149 19.82 14.90 0.97
CA THR A 149 19.58 13.52 1.42
C THR A 149 19.23 12.56 0.28
N GLY A 150 19.00 13.08 -0.93
CA GLY A 150 18.67 12.26 -2.10
C GLY A 150 17.24 11.71 -2.09
N VAL A 151 16.32 12.34 -1.36
CA VAL A 151 14.90 11.95 -1.34
C VAL A 151 14.05 12.95 -2.11
N PHE A 152 13.00 12.46 -2.75
CA PHE A 152 12.17 13.24 -3.66
C PHE A 152 10.70 13.24 -3.25
N ASN A 153 9.97 14.25 -3.70
CA ASN A 153 8.54 14.35 -3.48
C ASN A 153 7.82 13.11 -4.02
N GLY A 154 7.07 12.44 -3.14
CA GLY A 154 6.36 11.20 -3.44
C GLY A 154 7.10 9.94 -2.99
N ASP A 155 8.37 10.04 -2.59
CA ASP A 155 9.07 8.91 -1.97
C ASP A 155 8.39 8.53 -0.66
N ILE A 156 8.33 7.24 -0.41
CA ILE A 156 7.74 6.69 0.81
C ILE A 156 8.80 5.87 1.55
N GLY A 157 8.97 6.18 2.81
CA GLY A 157 9.85 5.46 3.71
C GLY A 157 9.10 4.93 4.94
N LEU A 158 9.83 4.26 5.81
CA LEU A 158 9.35 3.75 7.10
C LEU A 158 10.22 4.28 8.23
N THR A 159 9.61 4.58 9.37
CA THR A 159 10.38 4.84 10.59
C THR A 159 10.87 3.53 11.17
N LEU A 160 12.16 3.37 11.29
CA LEU A 160 12.80 2.20 11.91
C LEU A 160 13.67 2.64 13.08
N ARG A 161 14.03 1.69 13.95
CA ARG A 161 15.00 1.98 15.01
C ARG A 161 16.39 2.12 14.40
N ASP A 162 17.11 3.11 14.83
CA ASP A 162 18.54 3.27 14.52
C ASP A 162 19.34 2.33 15.42
N PRO A 163 20.10 1.36 14.88
CA PRO A 163 20.91 0.46 15.70
C PRO A 163 21.98 1.20 16.50
N ALA A 164 22.42 2.37 16.04
CA ALA A 164 23.39 3.21 16.75
C ALA A 164 22.75 4.07 17.88
N ARG A 165 21.42 4.10 17.96
CA ARG A 165 20.64 4.89 18.94
C ARG A 165 19.46 4.08 19.44
N PRO A 166 19.70 3.04 20.26
CA PRO A 166 18.67 2.13 20.77
C PRO A 166 17.61 2.81 21.66
#